data_6550b691f9ebb0c8c14826f58f2e1993
#
_entry.id   6550b691f9ebb0c8c14826f58f2e1993
#
_cell.length_a   1.000
_cell.length_b   1.000
_cell.length_c   1.000
_cell.angle_alpha   90.00
_cell.angle_beta   90.00
_cell.angle_gamma   90.00
#
_symmetry.space_group_name_H-M   'P 1'
#
loop_
_entity.id
_entity.type
_entity.pdbx_description
1 polymer ?
#
loop_
_entity_poly.entity_id
_entity_poly.type
_entity_poly.pdbx_seq_one_letter_code
_entity_poly.pdbx_strand_id
1 'polypeptide(L)'
;MSSPGPPQPPAEDPSWPARLLRAPLGLLWLDPTGGALLLCGLVALLDWSWLRRRRARGIPPGPTPWPLVGNFGHVLLPPFLRRRSWLSRRTRAAGIDPSVVGPQVLLAHLARVYGSIFSFFIGHYLVVVLSDFHSVREALVQQAEVFSDRPRVPLISIVTKEKGVVFAHYGPVWRQQRKFSHSTLRHFGLGKLSLEPKIIEEFKYVKAEMQKHGEDPFCPFSIISNAVSNIICSLCFGQRFDYTNSEFKKMLGFMSRGLEICLNSQVLLVNICPWLYYLPFGPFKELRQIEKDITSFLKKIIKDHQESLDRENPQDFIDMYLLHMEEERKNNSNSSFDEEYLFYIIGDLFIAGTDTTTNSLLWCLLYMSLNPNVQEKVHEEIERVIGANRAPSLTDKAQMPYTEATIMEVQRLTVVVPLAIPHMTSENTVLQGYTIPKGTLILPNLWSVHRDPAIWEKPEDFYPNRFLDDQGQLIKKETFIPFGIGKRVCMGEQLAKMELFLMFVSLMQSFTFALPKDSKKPLLTGRFGLTLAPHPFNVTISRR
;
A
#
# COMPACT_ATOMS: atom_id res chain seq x y z
N MET A 1 64.93 83.32 -25.38
CA MET A 1 64.12 82.78 -24.23
C MET A 1 62.87 82.14 -24.80
N SER A 2 62.95 80.85 -25.05
CA SER A 2 61.84 80.04 -25.58
C SER A 2 61.20 79.25 -24.43
N SER A 3 59.92 79.43 -24.28
CA SER A 3 59.09 78.72 -23.30
C SER A 3 58.96 77.24 -23.64
N PRO A 4 58.93 76.39 -22.61
CA PRO A 4 58.72 74.91 -22.85
C PRO A 4 57.27 74.61 -23.14
N GLY A 5 57.07 73.69 -24.12
CA GLY A 5 55.76 73.17 -24.53
C GLY A 5 55.16 72.26 -23.47
N PRO A 6 53.87 71.96 -23.57
CA PRO A 6 53.13 71.15 -22.55
C PRO A 6 53.52 69.69 -22.61
N PRO A 7 53.41 68.97 -21.46
CA PRO A 7 53.76 67.57 -21.37
C PRO A 7 52.79 66.69 -22.14
N GLN A 8 53.31 65.68 -22.83
CA GLN A 8 52.51 64.61 -23.51
C GLN A 8 51.85 63.73 -22.49
N PRO A 9 50.64 63.23 -22.79
CA PRO A 9 49.96 62.24 -21.94
C PRO A 9 50.66 60.90 -22.01
N PRO A 10 50.60 60.11 -20.95
CA PRO A 10 51.23 58.78 -20.93
C PRO A 10 50.54 57.85 -21.92
N ALA A 11 51.36 57.03 -22.62
CA ALA A 11 50.92 56.04 -23.58
C ALA A 11 49.93 55.03 -22.93
N GLU A 12 48.72 54.92 -23.45
CA GLU A 12 47.76 53.91 -23.06
C GLU A 12 48.32 52.52 -23.43
N ASP A 13 48.45 51.66 -22.42
CA ASP A 13 48.79 50.23 -22.58
C ASP A 13 47.59 49.49 -23.22
N PRO A 14 47.67 48.99 -24.47
CA PRO A 14 46.53 48.36 -25.14
C PRO A 14 46.19 46.98 -24.61
N SER A 15 46.80 46.53 -23.52
CA SER A 15 46.63 45.17 -22.98
C SER A 15 45.47 45.00 -22.00
N TRP A 16 44.82 46.08 -21.53
CA TRP A 16 43.77 46.01 -20.53
C TRP A 16 42.46 45.36 -20.97
N PRO A 17 41.94 45.57 -22.18
CA PRO A 17 40.71 44.90 -22.62
C PRO A 17 40.89 43.42 -22.87
N ALA A 18 42.11 43.00 -23.27
CA ALA A 18 42.40 41.61 -23.59
C ALA A 18 42.57 40.68 -22.36
N ARG A 19 42.90 41.24 -21.18
CA ARG A 19 42.99 40.46 -19.94
C ARG A 19 41.64 40.19 -19.28
N LEU A 20 40.66 41.11 -19.41
CA LEU A 20 39.30 40.92 -18.85
C LEU A 20 38.42 39.99 -19.70
N LEU A 21 38.69 39.85 -20.99
CA LEU A 21 37.98 38.91 -21.87
C LEU A 21 38.59 37.48 -21.85
N ARG A 22 39.81 37.30 -21.37
CA ARG A 22 40.45 35.99 -21.29
C ARG A 22 40.13 35.24 -19.98
N ALA A 23 39.66 35.87 -18.96
CA ALA A 23 39.32 35.25 -17.67
C ALA A 23 38.12 34.27 -17.75
N PRO A 24 37.02 34.52 -18.51
CA PRO A 24 35.94 33.54 -18.64
C PRO A 24 36.18 32.46 -19.68
N LEU A 25 37.10 32.65 -20.65
CA LEU A 25 37.41 31.65 -21.68
C LEU A 25 38.43 30.61 -21.25
N GLY A 26 39.22 30.85 -20.22
CA GLY A 26 40.14 29.88 -19.62
C GLY A 26 39.42 28.75 -18.87
N LEU A 27 38.17 28.95 -18.48
CA LEU A 27 37.31 27.92 -17.88
C LEU A 27 36.74 26.90 -18.92
N LEU A 28 36.81 27.20 -20.21
CA LEU A 28 36.36 26.33 -21.32
C LEU A 28 37.43 25.31 -21.75
N TRP A 29 38.64 25.36 -21.21
CA TRP A 29 39.71 24.38 -21.43
C TRP A 29 39.90 23.41 -20.25
N LEU A 30 38.87 23.27 -19.42
CA LEU A 30 38.83 22.18 -18.49
C LEU A 30 38.69 20.89 -19.29
N ASP A 31 39.54 19.90 -18.96
CA ASP A 31 39.35 18.50 -19.33
C ASP A 31 37.85 18.16 -19.31
N PRO A 32 37.31 17.44 -20.33
CA PRO A 32 35.88 17.08 -20.40
C PRO A 32 35.29 16.56 -19.09
N THR A 33 36.12 15.90 -18.25
CA THR A 33 35.75 15.46 -16.91
C THR A 33 35.56 16.59 -15.91
N GLY A 34 36.42 17.60 -15.91
CA GLY A 34 36.32 18.79 -15.07
C GLY A 34 35.14 19.68 -15.43
N GLY A 35 34.86 19.83 -16.75
CA GLY A 35 33.69 20.55 -17.25
C GLY A 35 32.38 19.85 -16.87
N ALA A 36 32.33 18.53 -16.97
CA ALA A 36 31.17 17.74 -16.56
C ALA A 36 30.92 17.84 -15.04
N LEU A 37 31.96 17.78 -14.21
CA LEU A 37 31.83 17.91 -12.76
C LEU A 37 31.34 19.30 -12.34
N LEU A 38 31.82 20.37 -13.00
CA LEU A 38 31.33 21.73 -12.76
C LEU A 38 29.86 21.89 -13.17
N LEU A 39 29.45 21.33 -14.30
CA LEU A 39 28.07 21.33 -14.74
C LEU A 39 27.17 20.58 -13.76
N CYS A 40 27.58 19.38 -13.34
CA CYS A 40 26.87 18.61 -12.32
C CYS A 40 26.76 19.38 -11.00
N GLY A 41 27.82 20.03 -10.55
CA GLY A 41 27.84 20.89 -9.36
C GLY A 41 26.88 22.08 -9.48
N LEU A 42 26.88 22.74 -10.64
CA LEU A 42 25.96 23.87 -10.90
C LEU A 42 24.51 23.41 -10.92
N VAL A 43 24.21 22.29 -11.62
CA VAL A 43 22.86 21.70 -11.64
C VAL A 43 22.41 21.32 -10.22
N ALA A 44 23.28 20.71 -9.44
CA ALA A 44 22.99 20.35 -8.05
C ALA A 44 22.72 21.59 -7.16
N LEU A 45 23.47 22.68 -7.35
CA LEU A 45 23.27 23.95 -6.63
C LEU A 45 21.96 24.63 -7.03
N LEU A 46 21.62 24.64 -8.32
CA LEU A 46 20.36 25.18 -8.82
C LEU A 46 19.17 24.41 -8.27
N ASP A 47 19.22 23.09 -8.32
CA ASP A 47 18.20 22.20 -7.76
C ASP A 47 18.05 22.40 -6.25
N TRP A 48 19.15 22.44 -5.49
CA TRP A 48 19.13 22.71 -4.05
C TRP A 48 18.55 24.08 -3.71
N SER A 49 18.90 25.14 -4.49
CA SER A 49 18.35 26.47 -4.31
C SER A 49 16.84 26.50 -4.60
N TRP A 50 16.37 25.75 -5.61
CA TRP A 50 14.97 25.62 -5.94
C TRP A 50 14.17 24.87 -4.85
N LEU A 51 14.71 23.75 -4.35
CA LEU A 51 14.11 23.01 -3.23
C LEU A 51 14.04 23.88 -1.96
N ARG A 52 15.06 24.67 -1.69
CA ARG A 52 15.10 25.61 -0.57
C ARG A 52 14.06 26.73 -0.70
N ARG A 53 13.90 27.29 -1.90
CA ARG A 53 12.86 28.31 -2.19
C ARG A 53 11.44 27.74 -2.05
N ARG A 54 11.21 26.49 -2.44
CA ARG A 54 9.92 25.81 -2.23
C ARG A 54 9.58 25.69 -0.75
N ARG A 55 10.53 25.35 0.10
CA ARG A 55 10.32 25.31 1.56
C ARG A 55 9.95 26.65 2.19
N ALA A 56 10.48 27.72 1.68
CA ALA A 56 10.15 29.07 2.15
C ALA A 56 8.68 29.48 1.87
N ARG A 57 7.90 28.66 1.14
CA ARG A 57 6.51 28.94 0.76
C ARG A 57 5.47 28.40 1.74
N GLY A 58 5.82 28.11 2.99
CA GLY A 58 4.85 27.67 4.00
C GLY A 58 4.39 26.21 3.88
N ILE A 59 5.18 25.35 3.19
CA ILE A 59 4.91 23.90 3.17
C ILE A 59 5.23 23.27 4.53
N PRO A 60 4.67 22.08 4.85
CA PRO A 60 4.95 21.39 6.10
C PRO A 60 6.44 21.19 6.38
N PRO A 61 6.87 21.23 7.66
CA PRO A 61 8.27 21.02 8.04
C PRO A 61 8.78 19.64 7.67
N GLY A 62 10.10 19.44 7.71
CA GLY A 62 10.65 18.11 7.46
C GLY A 62 12.17 18.10 7.23
N PRO A 63 12.80 16.93 6.99
CA PRO A 63 14.24 16.81 6.81
C PRO A 63 14.74 17.56 5.58
N THR A 64 15.95 18.11 5.64
CA THR A 64 16.56 18.84 4.52
C THR A 64 16.81 17.89 3.35
N PRO A 65 16.30 18.19 2.13
CA PRO A 65 16.54 17.34 0.97
C PRO A 65 17.98 17.48 0.44
N TRP A 66 18.47 16.41 -0.18
CA TRP A 66 19.72 16.43 -0.93
C TRP A 66 19.45 16.90 -2.37
N PRO A 67 20.43 17.54 -3.03
CA PRO A 67 20.31 17.89 -4.44
C PRO A 67 19.95 16.68 -5.31
N LEU A 68 19.08 16.88 -6.31
CA LEU A 68 18.60 15.92 -7.31
C LEU A 68 17.77 14.73 -6.75
N VAL A 69 18.22 14.11 -5.67
CA VAL A 69 17.61 12.89 -5.12
C VAL A 69 16.65 13.15 -3.95
N GLY A 70 16.56 14.39 -3.47
CA GLY A 70 15.72 14.71 -2.31
C GLY A 70 16.16 13.97 -1.05
N ASN A 71 15.22 13.57 -0.23
CA ASN A 71 15.52 12.80 1.00
C ASN A 71 15.78 11.31 0.73
N PHE A 72 15.49 10.83 -0.49
CA PHE A 72 15.81 9.46 -0.91
C PHE A 72 17.32 9.19 -0.93
N GLY A 73 18.14 10.22 -1.05
CA GLY A 73 19.59 10.14 -0.92
C GLY A 73 20.06 9.43 0.36
N HIS A 74 19.31 9.55 1.46
CA HIS A 74 19.61 8.82 2.70
C HIS A 74 19.47 7.29 2.57
N VAL A 75 18.61 6.83 1.67
CA VAL A 75 18.37 5.40 1.39
C VAL A 75 19.42 4.86 0.42
N LEU A 76 19.85 5.69 -0.53
CA LEU A 76 20.86 5.32 -1.56
C LEU A 76 22.29 5.28 -1.02
N LEU A 77 22.56 5.85 0.14
CA LEU A 77 23.89 5.81 0.74
C LEU A 77 24.38 4.38 0.96
N PRO A 78 25.65 4.09 0.65
CA PRO A 78 26.29 2.84 1.05
C PRO A 78 26.13 2.58 2.55
N PRO A 79 26.05 1.31 3.01
CA PRO A 79 25.76 0.98 4.42
C PRO A 79 26.65 1.68 5.44
N PHE A 80 27.95 1.88 5.12
CA PHE A 80 28.90 2.54 6.00
C PHE A 80 28.67 4.05 6.15
N LEU A 81 28.21 4.74 5.08
CA LEU A 81 27.83 6.16 5.12
C LEU A 81 26.40 6.32 5.68
N ARG A 82 25.51 5.37 5.38
CA ARG A 82 24.15 5.34 5.94
C ARG A 82 24.18 5.31 7.46
N ARG A 83 25.09 4.53 8.07
CA ARG A 83 25.28 4.50 9.52
C ARG A 83 25.66 5.84 10.14
N ARG A 84 26.32 6.74 9.38
CA ARG A 84 26.72 8.10 9.81
C ARG A 84 25.69 9.17 9.46
N SER A 85 24.65 8.84 8.68
CA SER A 85 23.63 9.80 8.27
C SER A 85 22.85 10.32 9.49
N TRP A 86 22.35 11.55 9.39
CA TRP A 86 21.52 12.18 10.40
C TRP A 86 20.30 11.34 10.78
N LEU A 87 19.62 10.75 9.77
CA LEU A 87 18.49 9.88 9.96
C LEU A 87 18.83 8.66 10.83
N SER A 88 19.94 7.97 10.51
CA SER A 88 20.39 6.78 11.26
C SER A 88 20.91 7.08 12.67
N ARG A 89 21.42 8.30 12.91
CA ARG A 89 21.80 8.70 14.27
C ARG A 89 20.57 8.95 15.13
N ARG A 90 19.55 9.64 14.62
CA ARG A 90 18.31 9.91 15.36
C ARG A 90 17.46 8.68 15.60
N THR A 91 17.31 7.81 14.60
CA THR A 91 16.55 6.56 14.77
C THR A 91 17.19 5.63 15.77
N ARG A 92 18.54 5.50 15.76
CA ARG A 92 19.26 4.73 16.78
C ARG A 92 19.17 5.32 18.18
N ALA A 93 19.23 6.63 18.31
CA ALA A 93 19.03 7.29 19.60
C ALA A 93 17.61 7.02 20.18
N ALA A 94 16.64 6.71 19.31
CA ALA A 94 15.29 6.29 19.68
C ALA A 94 15.12 4.76 19.78
N GLY A 95 16.20 3.97 19.69
CA GLY A 95 16.13 2.51 19.71
C GLY A 95 15.55 1.86 18.45
N ILE A 96 15.37 2.63 17.37
CA ILE A 96 14.80 2.16 16.11
C ILE A 96 15.92 1.82 15.13
N ASP A 97 16.02 0.55 14.72
CA ASP A 97 16.91 0.14 13.63
C ASP A 97 16.17 0.23 12.28
N PRO A 98 16.52 1.19 11.40
CA PRO A 98 15.87 1.35 10.11
C PRO A 98 16.02 0.16 9.15
N SER A 99 16.91 -0.78 9.45
CA SER A 99 17.08 -2.00 8.65
C SER A 99 16.10 -3.11 9.01
N VAL A 100 15.47 -3.00 10.19
CA VAL A 100 14.55 -4.02 10.73
C VAL A 100 13.10 -3.55 10.69
N VAL A 101 12.87 -2.23 10.78
CA VAL A 101 11.51 -1.66 10.82
C VAL A 101 11.05 -1.17 9.45
N GLY A 102 9.75 -1.33 9.17
CA GLY A 102 9.16 -0.82 7.95
C GLY A 102 9.06 0.72 7.91
N PRO A 103 8.84 1.31 6.72
CA PRO A 103 8.78 2.76 6.52
C PRO A 103 7.68 3.44 7.35
N GLN A 104 6.57 2.78 7.66
CA GLN A 104 5.49 3.30 8.50
C GLN A 104 5.97 3.68 9.90
N VAL A 105 6.85 2.86 10.49
CA VAL A 105 7.44 3.10 11.82
C VAL A 105 8.41 4.27 11.76
N LEU A 106 9.24 4.32 10.71
CA LEU A 106 10.17 5.43 10.48
C LEU A 106 9.41 6.76 10.30
N LEU A 107 8.34 6.77 9.50
CA LEU A 107 7.53 7.97 9.28
C LEU A 107 6.80 8.40 10.57
N ALA A 108 6.31 7.46 11.38
CA ALA A 108 5.75 7.79 12.69
C ALA A 108 6.78 8.41 13.64
N HIS A 109 8.04 7.94 13.60
CA HIS A 109 9.12 8.57 14.36
C HIS A 109 9.42 10.00 13.86
N LEU A 110 9.44 10.22 12.54
CA LEU A 110 9.63 11.56 11.97
C LEU A 110 8.48 12.50 12.33
N ALA A 111 7.25 11.99 12.45
CA ALA A 111 6.10 12.76 12.90
C ALA A 111 6.28 13.29 14.34
N ARG A 112 6.92 12.52 15.22
CA ARG A 112 7.27 13.01 16.59
C ARG A 112 8.29 14.14 16.58
N VAL A 113 9.10 14.23 15.51
CA VAL A 113 10.17 15.25 15.40
C VAL A 113 9.68 16.52 14.71
N TYR A 114 8.86 16.38 13.66
CA TYR A 114 8.45 17.47 12.79
C TYR A 114 6.99 17.90 12.95
N GLY A 115 6.20 17.13 13.70
CA GLY A 115 4.75 17.30 13.83
C GLY A 115 3.98 16.26 13.01
N SER A 116 2.68 16.13 13.29
CA SER A 116 1.79 15.14 12.67
C SER A 116 1.63 15.33 11.16
N ILE A 117 1.81 16.56 10.66
CA ILE A 117 1.90 16.88 9.23
C ILE A 117 3.35 17.30 8.95
N PHE A 118 4.06 16.51 8.19
CA PHE A 118 5.43 16.83 7.79
C PHE A 118 5.67 16.48 6.33
N SER A 119 6.77 16.99 5.76
CA SER A 119 7.08 16.78 4.36
C SER A 119 8.50 16.31 4.13
N PHE A 120 8.69 15.57 3.04
CA PHE A 120 10.00 15.23 2.50
C PHE A 120 9.97 15.18 0.97
N PHE A 121 11.13 15.02 0.33
CA PHE A 121 11.23 14.99 -1.12
C PHE A 121 11.77 13.63 -1.61
N ILE A 122 11.14 13.08 -2.63
CA ILE A 122 11.65 11.94 -3.42
C ILE A 122 12.02 12.51 -4.79
N GLY A 123 13.31 12.73 -5.05
CA GLY A 123 13.69 13.57 -6.18
C GLY A 123 13.05 14.96 -6.05
N HIS A 124 12.29 15.35 -7.07
CA HIS A 124 11.53 16.60 -7.10
C HIS A 124 10.09 16.50 -6.57
N TYR A 125 9.61 15.29 -6.28
CA TYR A 125 8.26 15.09 -5.76
C TYR A 125 8.20 15.47 -4.29
N LEU A 126 7.35 16.44 -3.97
CA LEU A 126 7.00 16.76 -2.60
C LEU A 126 6.05 15.67 -2.07
N VAL A 127 6.41 15.09 -0.94
CA VAL A 127 5.60 14.12 -0.20
C VAL A 127 5.21 14.74 1.12
N VAL A 128 3.92 14.73 1.44
CA VAL A 128 3.37 15.14 2.74
C VAL A 128 2.81 13.92 3.43
N VAL A 129 3.23 13.70 4.67
CA VAL A 129 2.77 12.60 5.52
C VAL A 129 1.76 13.13 6.52
N LEU A 130 0.63 12.45 6.64
CA LEU A 130 -0.42 12.72 7.61
C LEU A 130 -0.40 11.60 8.65
N SER A 131 -0.08 11.93 9.89
CA SER A 131 0.23 10.93 10.94
C SER A 131 -0.76 10.91 12.10
N ASP A 132 -1.78 11.77 12.09
CA ASP A 132 -2.87 11.80 13.06
C ASP A 132 -4.24 11.70 12.38
N PHE A 133 -5.27 11.32 13.13
CA PHE A 133 -6.62 11.18 12.62
C PHE A 133 -7.22 12.48 12.08
N HIS A 134 -6.94 13.61 12.75
CA HIS A 134 -7.53 14.90 12.38
C HIS A 134 -7.04 15.34 11.00
N SER A 135 -5.72 15.29 10.75
CA SER A 135 -5.14 15.66 9.45
C SER A 135 -5.59 14.72 8.32
N VAL A 136 -5.70 13.42 8.59
CA VAL A 136 -6.20 12.44 7.62
C VAL A 136 -7.67 12.71 7.30
N ARG A 137 -8.52 12.98 8.31
CA ARG A 137 -9.94 13.28 8.12
C ARG A 137 -10.14 14.58 7.37
N GLU A 138 -9.41 15.65 7.72
CA GLU A 138 -9.50 16.93 7.03
C GLU A 138 -9.14 16.79 5.55
N ALA A 139 -8.02 16.11 5.24
CA ALA A 139 -7.60 15.91 3.86
C ALA A 139 -8.56 15.00 3.06
N LEU A 140 -8.87 13.80 3.58
CA LEU A 140 -9.55 12.77 2.80
C LEU A 140 -11.08 12.84 2.84
N VAL A 141 -11.66 13.54 3.81
CA VAL A 141 -13.12 13.69 3.96
C VAL A 141 -13.57 15.12 3.69
N GLN A 142 -12.98 16.11 4.40
CA GLN A 142 -13.43 17.50 4.27
C GLN A 142 -12.97 18.13 2.95
N GLN A 143 -11.75 17.84 2.50
CA GLN A 143 -11.19 18.30 1.23
C GLN A 143 -11.07 17.16 0.21
N ALA A 144 -12.01 16.22 0.22
CA ALA A 144 -11.93 14.97 -0.53
C ALA A 144 -11.75 15.16 -2.04
N GLU A 145 -12.32 16.20 -2.65
CA GLU A 145 -12.18 16.46 -4.10
C GLU A 145 -10.72 16.78 -4.48
N VAL A 146 -10.01 17.49 -3.60
CA VAL A 146 -8.62 17.90 -3.83
C VAL A 146 -7.64 16.76 -3.58
N PHE A 147 -7.90 15.94 -2.56
CA PHE A 147 -6.96 14.90 -2.09
C PHE A 147 -7.26 13.48 -2.61
N SER A 148 -8.22 13.30 -3.52
CA SER A 148 -8.58 11.96 -3.98
C SER A 148 -7.88 11.49 -5.26
N ASP A 149 -7.01 12.30 -5.87
CA ASP A 149 -6.27 11.86 -7.05
C ASP A 149 -5.15 10.86 -6.70
N ARG A 150 -4.62 10.19 -7.71
CA ARG A 150 -3.51 9.23 -7.59
C ARG A 150 -2.22 9.79 -8.21
N PRO A 151 -1.05 9.48 -7.62
CA PRO A 151 0.21 9.99 -8.13
C PRO A 151 0.55 9.38 -9.49
N ARG A 152 1.01 10.24 -10.40
CA ARG A 152 1.54 9.86 -11.71
C ARG A 152 3.02 9.56 -11.59
N VAL A 153 3.35 8.45 -10.95
CA VAL A 153 4.73 7.99 -10.87
C VAL A 153 5.01 6.97 -11.96
N PRO A 154 6.14 7.06 -12.67
CA PRO A 154 6.42 6.28 -13.86
C PRO A 154 6.18 4.77 -13.71
N LEU A 155 6.63 4.16 -12.62
CA LEU A 155 6.44 2.72 -12.40
C LEU A 155 4.95 2.35 -12.35
N ILE A 156 4.14 3.10 -11.61
CA ILE A 156 2.70 2.85 -11.49
C ILE A 156 2.02 3.06 -12.85
N SER A 157 2.33 4.19 -13.53
CA SER A 157 1.75 4.50 -14.83
C SER A 157 2.09 3.44 -15.90
N ILE A 158 3.30 2.89 -15.89
CA ILE A 158 3.72 1.82 -16.82
C ILE A 158 2.92 0.53 -16.55
N VAL A 159 2.88 0.09 -15.28
CA VAL A 159 2.28 -1.21 -14.91
C VAL A 159 0.76 -1.18 -14.99
N THR A 160 0.12 -0.07 -14.55
CA THR A 160 -1.36 0.00 -14.45
C THR A 160 -2.02 0.73 -15.61
N LYS A 161 -1.24 1.40 -16.47
CA LYS A 161 -1.74 2.33 -17.52
C LYS A 161 -2.74 3.35 -16.97
N GLU A 162 -2.66 3.63 -15.68
CA GLU A 162 -3.56 4.55 -14.96
C GLU A 162 -5.05 4.15 -15.05
N LYS A 163 -5.32 2.87 -15.33
CA LYS A 163 -6.66 2.24 -15.38
C LYS A 163 -6.99 1.45 -14.13
N GLY A 164 -8.14 0.80 -14.11
CA GLY A 164 -8.66 0.10 -12.93
C GLY A 164 -9.38 1.04 -11.95
N VAL A 165 -9.45 0.65 -10.68
CA VAL A 165 -10.12 1.42 -9.60
C VAL A 165 -9.15 1.86 -8.50
N VAL A 166 -7.98 1.20 -8.38
CA VAL A 166 -6.99 1.49 -7.34
C VAL A 166 -6.13 2.68 -7.74
N PHE A 167 -5.48 2.64 -8.92
CA PHE A 167 -4.51 3.64 -9.36
C PHE A 167 -5.05 4.62 -10.42
N ALA A 168 -6.26 4.42 -10.92
CA ALA A 168 -6.88 5.36 -11.87
C ALA A 168 -7.09 6.75 -11.25
N HIS A 169 -6.94 7.79 -12.09
CA HIS A 169 -7.11 9.18 -11.68
C HIS A 169 -8.53 9.46 -11.20
N TYR A 170 -8.63 10.36 -10.23
CA TYR A 170 -9.92 10.83 -9.73
C TYR A 170 -10.63 11.69 -10.79
N GLY A 171 -11.81 11.25 -11.20
CA GLY A 171 -12.58 11.93 -12.22
C GLY A 171 -13.87 11.17 -12.59
N PRO A 172 -14.59 11.64 -13.64
CA PRO A 172 -15.87 11.03 -14.06
C PRO A 172 -15.74 9.54 -14.40
N VAL A 173 -14.69 9.16 -15.16
CA VAL A 173 -14.43 7.76 -15.55
C VAL A 173 -14.24 6.87 -14.33
N TRP A 174 -13.37 7.28 -13.39
CA TRP A 174 -13.15 6.53 -12.16
C TRP A 174 -14.44 6.38 -11.33
N ARG A 175 -15.27 7.45 -11.25
CA ARG A 175 -16.55 7.40 -10.51
C ARG A 175 -17.51 6.39 -11.14
N GLN A 176 -17.59 6.33 -12.48
CA GLN A 176 -18.43 5.37 -13.20
C GLN A 176 -17.95 3.95 -12.96
N GLN A 177 -16.66 3.67 -13.19
CA GLN A 177 -16.06 2.35 -13.01
C GLN A 177 -16.19 1.86 -11.57
N ARG A 178 -15.91 2.72 -10.58
CA ARG A 178 -16.06 2.38 -9.17
C ARG A 178 -17.53 2.13 -8.77
N LYS A 179 -18.46 2.96 -9.24
CA LYS A 179 -19.90 2.79 -8.98
C LYS A 179 -20.39 1.46 -9.54
N PHE A 180 -20.06 1.18 -10.78
CA PHE A 180 -20.39 -0.09 -11.44
C PHE A 180 -19.79 -1.27 -10.65
N SER A 181 -18.49 -1.27 -10.39
CA SER A 181 -17.80 -2.36 -9.69
C SER A 181 -18.42 -2.63 -8.32
N HIS A 182 -18.68 -1.56 -7.54
CA HIS A 182 -19.29 -1.72 -6.22
C HIS A 182 -20.73 -2.26 -6.29
N SER A 183 -21.57 -1.80 -7.25
CA SER A 183 -22.94 -2.29 -7.41
C SER A 183 -22.98 -3.75 -7.86
N THR A 184 -22.09 -4.13 -8.77
CA THR A 184 -21.97 -5.50 -9.27
C THR A 184 -21.50 -6.47 -8.19
N LEU A 185 -20.47 -6.10 -7.42
CA LEU A 185 -20.05 -6.91 -6.28
C LEU A 185 -21.15 -7.06 -5.24
N ARG A 186 -21.93 -6.00 -4.97
CA ARG A 186 -23.12 -6.11 -4.10
C ARG A 186 -24.20 -7.00 -4.69
N HIS A 187 -24.35 -7.06 -6.00
CA HIS A 187 -25.28 -8.00 -6.66
C HIS A 187 -24.87 -9.44 -6.34
N PHE A 188 -23.60 -9.79 -6.46
CA PHE A 188 -23.07 -11.13 -6.18
C PHE A 188 -22.84 -11.43 -4.70
N GLY A 189 -23.32 -10.60 -3.79
CA GLY A 189 -23.38 -10.92 -2.36
C GLY A 189 -22.47 -10.12 -1.44
N LEU A 190 -21.73 -9.15 -1.95
CA LEU A 190 -20.92 -8.26 -1.09
C LEU A 190 -21.82 -7.58 -0.05
N GLY A 191 -21.56 -7.82 1.23
CA GLY A 191 -22.37 -7.32 2.34
C GLY A 191 -23.74 -7.97 2.50
N LYS A 192 -23.98 -9.13 1.88
CA LYS A 192 -25.24 -9.90 1.96
C LYS A 192 -24.98 -11.31 2.48
N LEU A 193 -25.99 -11.90 3.13
CA LEU A 193 -25.93 -13.28 3.61
C LEU A 193 -25.75 -14.31 2.48
N SER A 194 -26.10 -13.98 1.24
CA SER A 194 -25.96 -14.88 0.08
C SER A 194 -24.50 -15.29 -0.23
N LEU A 195 -23.50 -14.54 0.27
CA LEU A 195 -22.09 -14.90 0.11
C LEU A 195 -21.60 -15.87 1.20
N GLU A 196 -22.26 -15.92 2.36
CA GLU A 196 -21.88 -16.76 3.48
C GLU A 196 -21.70 -18.25 3.11
N PRO A 197 -22.63 -18.89 2.35
CA PRO A 197 -22.47 -20.29 1.95
C PRO A 197 -21.18 -20.54 1.16
N LYS A 198 -20.74 -19.60 0.29
CA LYS A 198 -19.51 -19.74 -0.48
C LYS A 198 -18.27 -19.70 0.43
N ILE A 199 -18.26 -18.84 1.45
CA ILE A 199 -17.16 -18.74 2.42
C ILE A 199 -17.11 -20.00 3.28
N ILE A 200 -18.25 -20.48 3.78
CA ILE A 200 -18.34 -21.68 4.61
C ILE A 200 -17.98 -22.94 3.80
N GLU A 201 -18.36 -23.01 2.52
CA GLU A 201 -17.96 -24.11 1.64
C GLU A 201 -16.44 -24.11 1.44
N GLU A 202 -15.83 -22.96 1.17
CA GLU A 202 -14.37 -22.86 1.02
C GLU A 202 -13.65 -23.22 2.33
N PHE A 203 -14.23 -22.90 3.49
CA PHE A 203 -13.67 -23.33 4.78
C PHE A 203 -13.58 -24.84 4.95
N LYS A 204 -14.47 -25.64 4.36
CA LYS A 204 -14.37 -27.12 4.40
C LYS A 204 -13.05 -27.61 3.80
N TYR A 205 -12.62 -26.98 2.71
CA TYR A 205 -11.33 -27.31 2.08
C TYR A 205 -10.15 -26.87 2.97
N VAL A 206 -10.23 -25.68 3.57
CA VAL A 206 -9.23 -25.21 4.55
C VAL A 206 -9.08 -26.20 5.69
N LYS A 207 -10.22 -26.60 6.31
CA LYS A 207 -10.26 -27.56 7.41
C LYS A 207 -9.63 -28.89 7.02
N ALA A 208 -10.03 -29.44 5.87
CA ALA A 208 -9.48 -30.71 5.37
C ALA A 208 -7.98 -30.63 5.11
N GLU A 209 -7.49 -29.50 4.55
CA GLU A 209 -6.08 -29.32 4.27
C GLU A 209 -5.25 -29.19 5.54
N MET A 210 -5.71 -28.40 6.52
CA MET A 210 -5.03 -28.27 7.81
C MET A 210 -4.99 -29.58 8.58
N GLN A 211 -6.06 -30.37 8.52
CA GLN A 211 -6.14 -31.68 9.20
C GLN A 211 -5.13 -32.71 8.70
N LYS A 212 -4.63 -32.57 7.45
CA LYS A 212 -3.59 -33.48 6.91
C LYS A 212 -2.27 -33.37 7.67
N HIS A 213 -2.01 -32.24 8.30
CA HIS A 213 -0.78 -32.01 9.07
C HIS A 213 -0.82 -32.65 10.47
N GLY A 214 -2.00 -33.01 10.99
CA GLY A 214 -2.13 -33.55 12.34
C GLY A 214 -1.58 -32.57 13.38
N GLU A 215 -0.63 -33.03 14.20
CA GLU A 215 0.08 -32.23 15.20
C GLU A 215 1.41 -31.66 14.69
N ASP A 216 1.82 -32.00 13.47
CA ASP A 216 3.08 -31.53 12.89
C ASP A 216 3.03 -30.03 12.60
N PRO A 217 4.13 -29.30 12.84
CA PRO A 217 4.23 -27.87 12.52
C PRO A 217 4.11 -27.62 11.02
N PHE A 218 3.25 -26.69 10.61
CA PHE A 218 3.11 -26.28 9.22
C PHE A 218 2.96 -24.75 9.06
N CYS A 219 3.27 -24.26 7.87
CA CYS A 219 3.07 -22.85 7.50
C CYS A 219 1.64 -22.67 6.96
N PRO A 220 0.79 -21.84 7.60
CA PRO A 220 -0.61 -21.67 7.19
C PRO A 220 -0.77 -20.79 5.93
N PHE A 221 0.28 -20.14 5.44
CA PHE A 221 0.20 -19.14 4.38
C PHE A 221 -0.49 -19.65 3.11
N SER A 222 -0.04 -20.77 2.57
CA SER A 222 -0.56 -21.29 1.29
C SER A 222 -2.02 -21.73 1.39
N ILE A 223 -2.42 -22.31 2.52
CA ILE A 223 -3.79 -22.78 2.75
C ILE A 223 -4.74 -21.57 2.81
N ILE A 224 -4.39 -20.56 3.63
CA ILE A 224 -5.20 -19.34 3.79
C ILE A 224 -5.23 -18.53 2.48
N SER A 225 -4.09 -18.37 1.81
CA SER A 225 -4.01 -17.62 0.55
C SER A 225 -4.86 -18.26 -0.56
N ASN A 226 -4.83 -19.60 -0.69
CA ASN A 226 -5.67 -20.31 -1.65
C ASN A 226 -7.17 -20.12 -1.36
N ALA A 227 -7.57 -20.20 -0.09
CA ALA A 227 -8.96 -20.05 0.30
C ALA A 227 -9.49 -18.63 0.01
N VAL A 228 -8.78 -17.61 0.48
CA VAL A 228 -9.15 -16.20 0.26
C VAL A 228 -9.22 -15.89 -1.24
N SER A 229 -8.23 -16.37 -2.01
CA SER A 229 -8.22 -16.17 -3.46
C SER A 229 -9.41 -16.85 -4.15
N ASN A 230 -9.81 -18.04 -3.71
CA ASN A 230 -10.97 -18.75 -4.28
C ASN A 230 -12.29 -18.02 -4.02
N ILE A 231 -12.44 -17.36 -2.87
CA ILE A 231 -13.63 -16.55 -2.60
C ILE A 231 -13.71 -15.40 -3.62
N ILE A 232 -12.59 -14.70 -3.86
CA ILE A 232 -12.52 -13.65 -4.89
C ILE A 232 -12.76 -14.23 -6.29
N CYS A 233 -12.17 -15.37 -6.63
CA CYS A 233 -12.39 -16.04 -7.92
C CYS A 233 -13.86 -16.39 -8.13
N SER A 234 -14.56 -16.85 -7.08
CA SER A 234 -15.98 -17.17 -7.16
C SER A 234 -16.89 -15.97 -7.40
N LEU A 235 -16.42 -14.77 -7.07
CA LEU A 235 -17.13 -13.50 -7.31
C LEU A 235 -16.78 -12.87 -8.66
N CYS A 236 -15.50 -12.97 -9.06
CA CYS A 236 -14.98 -12.29 -10.23
C CYS A 236 -15.00 -13.17 -11.49
N PHE A 237 -14.78 -14.49 -11.33
CA PHE A 237 -14.60 -15.45 -12.41
C PHE A 237 -15.64 -16.58 -12.37
N GLY A 238 -16.62 -16.54 -11.46
CA GLY A 238 -17.66 -17.55 -11.32
C GLY A 238 -17.19 -18.94 -10.91
N GLN A 239 -15.91 -19.16 -10.65
CA GLN A 239 -15.30 -20.47 -10.40
C GLN A 239 -14.34 -20.47 -9.22
N ARG A 240 -14.13 -21.65 -8.65
CA ARG A 240 -13.04 -21.94 -7.70
C ARG A 240 -11.97 -22.80 -8.34
N PHE A 241 -10.74 -22.68 -7.86
CA PHE A 241 -9.61 -23.51 -8.29
C PHE A 241 -9.26 -24.53 -7.21
N ASP A 242 -8.90 -25.75 -7.64
CA ASP A 242 -8.38 -26.76 -6.73
C ASP A 242 -7.02 -26.30 -6.14
N TYR A 243 -6.78 -26.62 -4.86
CA TYR A 243 -5.52 -26.28 -4.18
C TYR A 243 -4.29 -26.99 -4.77
N THR A 244 -4.49 -28.03 -5.59
CA THR A 244 -3.42 -28.71 -6.33
C THR A 244 -3.15 -28.07 -7.70
N ASN A 245 -4.03 -27.20 -8.20
CA ASN A 245 -3.90 -26.58 -9.51
C ASN A 245 -2.60 -25.76 -9.63
N SER A 246 -1.71 -26.20 -10.51
CA SER A 246 -0.38 -25.64 -10.68
C SER A 246 -0.37 -24.25 -11.31
N GLU A 247 -1.32 -23.95 -12.23
CA GLU A 247 -1.45 -22.63 -12.87
C GLU A 247 -1.90 -21.59 -11.85
N PHE A 248 -2.89 -21.94 -11.05
CA PHE A 248 -3.40 -21.09 -9.99
C PHE A 248 -2.32 -20.79 -8.92
N LYS A 249 -1.60 -21.80 -8.45
CA LYS A 249 -0.46 -21.63 -7.52
C LYS A 249 0.63 -20.71 -8.09
N LYS A 250 0.97 -20.88 -9.37
CA LYS A 250 1.93 -20.01 -10.05
C LYS A 250 1.44 -18.57 -10.10
N MET A 251 0.15 -18.38 -10.41
CA MET A 251 -0.48 -17.06 -10.46
C MET A 251 -0.41 -16.34 -9.11
N LEU A 252 -0.77 -17.01 -8.02
CA LEU A 252 -0.65 -16.45 -6.65
C LEU A 252 0.81 -16.12 -6.30
N GLY A 253 1.75 -16.98 -6.70
CA GLY A 253 3.18 -16.74 -6.53
C GLY A 253 3.66 -15.50 -7.29
N PHE A 254 3.21 -15.32 -8.53
CA PHE A 254 3.55 -14.14 -9.35
C PHE A 254 2.99 -12.85 -8.75
N MET A 255 1.78 -12.87 -8.22
CA MET A 255 1.19 -11.71 -7.57
C MET A 255 1.96 -11.29 -6.31
N SER A 256 2.22 -12.23 -5.43
CA SER A 256 2.99 -11.98 -4.22
C SER A 256 4.40 -11.46 -4.55
N ARG A 257 5.06 -12.10 -5.52
CA ARG A 257 6.40 -11.69 -5.97
C ARG A 257 6.38 -10.34 -6.68
N GLY A 258 5.36 -10.05 -7.48
CA GLY A 258 5.19 -8.77 -8.16
C GLY A 258 5.07 -7.61 -7.18
N LEU A 259 4.29 -7.78 -6.11
CA LEU A 259 4.16 -6.77 -5.05
C LEU A 259 5.49 -6.54 -4.30
N GLU A 260 6.26 -7.59 -4.03
CA GLU A 260 7.59 -7.45 -3.42
C GLU A 260 8.57 -6.71 -4.34
N ILE A 261 8.60 -7.07 -5.63
CA ILE A 261 9.52 -6.46 -6.61
C ILE A 261 9.22 -4.99 -6.84
N CYS A 262 7.96 -4.60 -6.91
CA CYS A 262 7.57 -3.19 -7.09
C CYS A 262 8.13 -2.27 -5.99
N LEU A 263 8.40 -2.81 -4.80
CA LEU A 263 9.01 -2.06 -3.68
C LEU A 263 10.52 -2.26 -3.55
N ASN A 264 11.13 -3.05 -4.45
CA ASN A 264 12.58 -3.20 -4.49
C ASN A 264 13.24 -1.85 -4.80
N SER A 265 14.29 -1.49 -4.04
CA SER A 265 14.98 -0.19 -4.19
C SER A 265 15.52 0.05 -5.60
N GLN A 266 15.93 -0.98 -6.31
CA GLN A 266 16.38 -0.87 -7.71
C GLN A 266 15.20 -0.56 -8.63
N VAL A 267 14.06 -1.22 -8.46
CA VAL A 267 12.84 -0.99 -9.25
C VAL A 267 12.25 0.40 -8.97
N LEU A 268 12.34 0.88 -7.74
CA LEU A 268 11.92 2.24 -7.41
C LEU A 268 12.72 3.32 -8.16
N LEU A 269 13.94 3.02 -8.64
CA LEU A 269 14.69 3.93 -9.51
C LEU A 269 14.01 4.19 -10.86
N VAL A 270 13.10 3.33 -11.30
CA VAL A 270 12.26 3.57 -12.49
C VAL A 270 11.48 4.88 -12.35
N ASN A 271 11.12 5.27 -11.14
CA ASN A 271 10.42 6.54 -10.90
C ASN A 271 11.30 7.78 -11.15
N ILE A 272 12.62 7.62 -11.21
CA ILE A 272 13.59 8.67 -11.53
C ILE A 272 14.05 8.51 -13.00
N CYS A 273 14.32 7.28 -13.40
CA CYS A 273 14.83 6.92 -14.72
C CYS A 273 13.91 5.85 -15.36
N PRO A 274 12.79 6.23 -16.03
CA PRO A 274 11.79 5.30 -16.55
C PRO A 274 12.32 4.26 -17.53
N TRP A 275 13.37 4.57 -18.29
CA TRP A 275 14.00 3.65 -19.23
C TRP A 275 14.62 2.40 -18.57
N LEU A 276 14.93 2.45 -17.25
CA LEU A 276 15.42 1.28 -16.48
C LEU A 276 14.43 0.11 -16.53
N TYR A 277 13.12 0.39 -16.61
CA TYR A 277 12.09 -0.63 -16.73
C TYR A 277 12.34 -1.61 -17.91
N TYR A 278 12.93 -1.12 -18.99
CA TYR A 278 13.14 -1.90 -20.22
C TYR A 278 14.46 -2.69 -20.22
N LEU A 279 15.29 -2.60 -19.19
CA LEU A 279 16.54 -3.35 -19.11
C LEU A 279 16.30 -4.87 -19.13
N PRO A 280 17.06 -5.65 -19.94
CA PRO A 280 16.81 -7.08 -20.15
C PRO A 280 17.34 -7.99 -19.02
N PHE A 281 17.68 -7.47 -17.86
CA PHE A 281 18.28 -8.19 -16.74
C PHE A 281 17.75 -7.73 -15.37
N GLY A 282 18.10 -8.52 -14.34
CA GLY A 282 17.79 -8.19 -12.94
C GLY A 282 16.28 -8.10 -12.65
N PRO A 283 15.89 -7.34 -11.63
CA PRO A 283 14.51 -7.25 -11.19
C PRO A 283 13.58 -6.61 -12.23
N PHE A 284 14.11 -5.83 -13.18
CA PHE A 284 13.33 -5.23 -14.27
C PHE A 284 12.81 -6.29 -15.25
N LYS A 285 13.67 -7.26 -15.62
CA LYS A 285 13.26 -8.40 -16.47
C LYS A 285 12.24 -9.27 -15.74
N GLU A 286 12.49 -9.56 -14.48
CA GLU A 286 11.58 -10.36 -13.65
C GLU A 286 10.20 -9.71 -13.55
N LEU A 287 10.13 -8.40 -13.26
CA LEU A 287 8.87 -7.67 -13.17
C LEU A 287 8.07 -7.75 -14.49
N ARG A 288 8.71 -7.53 -15.64
CA ARG A 288 8.03 -7.64 -16.94
C ARG A 288 7.56 -9.06 -17.25
N GLN A 289 8.32 -10.08 -16.82
CA GLN A 289 7.89 -11.47 -17.01
C GLN A 289 6.65 -11.76 -16.18
N ILE A 290 6.64 -11.34 -14.91
CA ILE A 290 5.47 -11.48 -14.02
C ILE A 290 4.26 -10.75 -14.61
N GLU A 291 4.42 -9.52 -15.08
CA GLU A 291 3.35 -8.76 -15.75
C GLU A 291 2.80 -9.50 -16.96
N LYS A 292 3.67 -10.06 -17.81
CA LYS A 292 3.26 -10.84 -18.98
C LYS A 292 2.47 -12.09 -18.58
N ASP A 293 2.91 -12.82 -17.56
CA ASP A 293 2.28 -14.06 -17.13
C ASP A 293 0.90 -13.79 -16.49
N ILE A 294 0.79 -12.74 -15.66
CA ILE A 294 -0.48 -12.27 -15.10
C ILE A 294 -1.43 -11.83 -16.22
N THR A 295 -0.91 -11.04 -17.18
CA THR A 295 -1.70 -10.57 -18.32
C THR A 295 -2.25 -11.73 -19.15
N SER A 296 -1.42 -12.73 -19.41
CA SER A 296 -1.84 -13.92 -20.19
C SER A 296 -2.94 -14.70 -19.50
N PHE A 297 -2.82 -14.88 -18.18
CA PHE A 297 -3.82 -15.58 -17.36
C PHE A 297 -5.18 -14.84 -17.34
N LEU A 298 -5.17 -13.54 -17.04
CA LEU A 298 -6.41 -12.76 -16.95
C LEU A 298 -7.09 -12.59 -18.32
N LYS A 299 -6.33 -12.40 -19.40
CA LYS A 299 -6.88 -12.31 -20.75
C LYS A 299 -7.52 -13.63 -21.20
N LYS A 300 -6.94 -14.77 -20.81
CA LYS A 300 -7.54 -16.08 -21.07
C LYS A 300 -8.92 -16.17 -20.40
N ILE A 301 -9.00 -15.81 -19.11
CA ILE A 301 -10.27 -15.83 -18.37
C ILE A 301 -11.32 -14.92 -19.03
N ILE A 302 -10.96 -13.68 -19.41
CA ILE A 302 -11.91 -12.77 -20.08
C ILE A 302 -12.39 -13.38 -21.40
N LYS A 303 -11.50 -13.96 -22.19
CA LYS A 303 -11.84 -14.60 -23.44
C LYS A 303 -12.78 -15.80 -23.26
N ASP A 304 -12.50 -16.65 -22.28
CA ASP A 304 -13.35 -17.80 -21.97
C ASP A 304 -14.78 -17.34 -21.61
N HIS A 305 -14.92 -16.23 -20.85
CA HIS A 305 -16.23 -15.62 -20.56
C HIS A 305 -16.90 -15.03 -21.79
N GLN A 306 -16.16 -14.36 -22.68
CA GLN A 306 -16.73 -13.84 -23.94
C GLN A 306 -17.31 -14.96 -24.82
N GLU A 307 -16.67 -16.13 -24.83
CA GLU A 307 -17.10 -17.29 -25.61
C GLU A 307 -18.30 -18.04 -24.98
N SER A 308 -18.47 -17.97 -23.65
CA SER A 308 -19.51 -18.69 -22.89
C SER A 308 -20.60 -17.80 -22.28
N LEU A 309 -20.63 -16.50 -22.61
CA LEU A 309 -21.49 -15.50 -21.98
C LEU A 309 -22.98 -15.83 -22.13
N ASP A 310 -23.64 -16.13 -21.01
CA ASP A 310 -25.09 -16.23 -20.93
C ASP A 310 -25.71 -14.85 -20.63
N ARG A 311 -26.39 -14.28 -21.65
CA ARG A 311 -26.94 -12.94 -21.54
C ARG A 311 -28.15 -12.83 -20.61
N GLU A 312 -28.86 -13.94 -20.37
CA GLU A 312 -30.06 -13.94 -19.52
C GLU A 312 -29.70 -14.20 -18.05
N ASN A 313 -28.55 -14.85 -17.78
CA ASN A 313 -28.18 -15.27 -16.45
C ASN A 313 -26.68 -15.05 -16.17
N PRO A 314 -26.21 -13.81 -16.02
CA PRO A 314 -24.81 -13.52 -15.70
C PRO A 314 -24.41 -14.10 -14.35
N GLN A 315 -23.30 -14.83 -14.31
CA GLN A 315 -22.85 -15.62 -13.17
C GLN A 315 -21.87 -14.90 -12.25
N ASP A 316 -21.15 -13.90 -12.77
CA ASP A 316 -20.05 -13.26 -12.07
C ASP A 316 -19.81 -11.80 -12.52
N PHE A 317 -18.76 -11.21 -11.97
CA PHE A 317 -18.40 -9.82 -12.26
C PHE A 317 -18.05 -9.60 -13.73
N ILE A 318 -17.33 -10.54 -14.36
CA ILE A 318 -16.89 -10.41 -15.77
C ILE A 318 -18.12 -10.41 -16.68
N ASP A 319 -19.03 -11.35 -16.51
CA ASP A 319 -20.27 -11.43 -17.29
C ASP A 319 -21.07 -10.11 -17.23
N MET A 320 -21.27 -9.60 -16.01
CA MET A 320 -21.99 -8.32 -15.83
C MET A 320 -21.26 -7.15 -16.48
N TYR A 321 -19.93 -7.13 -16.44
CA TYR A 321 -19.17 -6.06 -17.09
C TYR A 321 -19.27 -6.14 -18.62
N LEU A 322 -19.16 -7.33 -19.18
CA LEU A 322 -19.28 -7.57 -20.63
C LEU A 322 -20.66 -7.15 -21.14
N LEU A 323 -21.74 -7.51 -20.43
CA LEU A 323 -23.09 -7.10 -20.78
C LEU A 323 -23.26 -5.58 -20.71
N HIS A 324 -22.77 -4.96 -19.64
CA HIS A 324 -22.83 -3.50 -19.50
C HIS A 324 -22.01 -2.78 -20.58
N MET A 325 -20.84 -3.32 -20.93
CA MET A 325 -20.02 -2.79 -22.01
C MET A 325 -20.74 -2.87 -23.37
N GLU A 326 -21.46 -3.96 -23.66
CA GLU A 326 -22.27 -4.09 -24.88
C GLU A 326 -23.41 -3.06 -24.92
N GLU A 327 -24.09 -2.85 -23.80
CA GLU A 327 -25.18 -1.88 -23.67
C GLU A 327 -24.68 -0.43 -23.84
N GLU A 328 -23.60 -0.08 -23.15
CA GLU A 328 -22.98 1.24 -23.25
C GLU A 328 -22.49 1.55 -24.67
N ARG A 329 -21.90 0.59 -25.36
CA ARG A 329 -21.47 0.78 -26.78
C ARG A 329 -22.61 1.08 -27.75
N LYS A 330 -23.83 0.56 -27.48
CA LYS A 330 -25.01 0.86 -28.30
C LYS A 330 -25.49 2.30 -28.08
N ASN A 331 -25.35 2.81 -26.86
CA ASN A 331 -25.87 4.11 -26.44
C ASN A 331 -24.84 5.24 -26.53
N ASN A 332 -23.53 4.94 -26.42
CA ASN A 332 -22.46 5.92 -26.36
C ASN A 332 -21.17 5.35 -26.99
N SER A 333 -20.78 5.87 -28.15
CA SER A 333 -19.58 5.45 -28.88
C SER A 333 -18.27 5.74 -28.13
N ASN A 334 -18.30 6.67 -27.15
CA ASN A 334 -17.14 7.08 -26.33
C ASN A 334 -17.26 6.60 -24.89
N SER A 335 -17.92 5.48 -24.64
CA SER A 335 -18.00 4.90 -23.28
C SER A 335 -16.62 4.55 -22.73
N SER A 336 -16.45 4.74 -21.41
CA SER A 336 -15.23 4.32 -20.69
C SER A 336 -15.21 2.83 -20.38
N PHE A 337 -16.29 2.10 -20.68
CA PHE A 337 -16.39 0.66 -20.47
C PHE A 337 -15.78 -0.07 -21.69
N ASP A 338 -14.57 -0.56 -21.50
CA ASP A 338 -13.83 -1.34 -22.51
C ASP A 338 -13.15 -2.56 -21.86
N GLU A 339 -12.65 -3.48 -22.70
CA GLU A 339 -11.99 -4.69 -22.26
C GLU A 339 -10.69 -4.40 -21.49
N GLU A 340 -10.00 -3.31 -21.82
CA GLU A 340 -8.77 -2.94 -21.13
C GLU A 340 -9.07 -2.44 -19.70
N TYR A 341 -10.15 -1.68 -19.50
CA TYR A 341 -10.61 -1.32 -18.15
C TYR A 341 -11.04 -2.55 -17.36
N LEU A 342 -11.81 -3.47 -17.98
CA LEU A 342 -12.18 -4.74 -17.35
C LEU A 342 -10.94 -5.49 -16.87
N PHE A 343 -9.93 -5.62 -17.73
CA PHE A 343 -8.67 -6.30 -17.40
C PHE A 343 -8.02 -5.72 -16.12
N TYR A 344 -7.89 -4.39 -16.05
CA TYR A 344 -7.28 -3.74 -14.87
C TYR A 344 -8.18 -3.80 -13.64
N ILE A 345 -9.50 -3.74 -13.78
CA ILE A 345 -10.43 -3.85 -12.65
C ILE A 345 -10.37 -5.25 -12.03
N ILE A 346 -10.43 -6.31 -12.83
CA ILE A 346 -10.34 -7.68 -12.29
C ILE A 346 -8.97 -7.96 -11.67
N GLY A 347 -7.90 -7.39 -12.25
CA GLY A 347 -6.57 -7.43 -11.65
C GLY A 347 -6.54 -6.74 -10.29
N ASP A 348 -7.10 -5.53 -10.19
CA ASP A 348 -7.21 -4.78 -8.94
C ASP A 348 -8.01 -5.56 -7.88
N LEU A 349 -9.18 -6.11 -8.25
CA LEU A 349 -10.05 -6.87 -7.33
C LEU A 349 -9.35 -8.12 -6.82
N PHE A 350 -8.71 -8.86 -7.71
CA PHE A 350 -8.04 -10.10 -7.36
C PHE A 350 -6.83 -9.86 -6.45
N ILE A 351 -5.95 -8.91 -6.79
CA ILE A 351 -4.78 -8.59 -5.96
C ILE A 351 -5.22 -8.03 -4.60
N ALA A 352 -6.12 -7.04 -4.61
CA ALA A 352 -6.54 -6.38 -3.39
C ALA A 352 -7.29 -7.33 -2.45
N GLY A 353 -8.17 -8.19 -2.98
CA GLY A 353 -8.96 -9.11 -2.17
C GLY A 353 -8.15 -10.28 -1.62
N THR A 354 -7.15 -10.76 -2.36
CA THR A 354 -6.33 -11.90 -1.95
C THR A 354 -5.33 -11.54 -0.86
N ASP A 355 -4.42 -10.59 -1.14
CA ASP A 355 -3.25 -10.37 -0.28
C ASP A 355 -3.62 -9.73 1.07
N THR A 356 -4.57 -8.80 1.08
CA THR A 356 -4.96 -8.08 2.30
C THR A 356 -5.68 -8.97 3.31
N THR A 357 -6.65 -9.76 2.86
CA THR A 357 -7.43 -10.66 3.72
C THR A 357 -6.57 -11.83 4.19
N THR A 358 -5.72 -12.40 3.31
CA THR A 358 -4.74 -13.42 3.68
C THR A 358 -3.85 -12.95 4.82
N ASN A 359 -3.22 -11.78 4.67
CA ASN A 359 -2.32 -11.26 5.70
C ASN A 359 -3.07 -10.93 7.00
N SER A 360 -4.31 -10.43 6.93
CA SER A 360 -5.14 -10.18 8.11
C SER A 360 -5.45 -11.47 8.88
N LEU A 361 -5.83 -12.55 8.20
CA LEU A 361 -6.08 -13.86 8.82
C LEU A 361 -4.80 -14.46 9.41
N LEU A 362 -3.67 -14.36 8.70
CA LEU A 362 -2.38 -14.82 9.21
C LEU A 362 -1.96 -14.07 10.48
N TRP A 363 -2.20 -12.75 10.53
CA TRP A 363 -1.99 -11.97 11.75
C TRP A 363 -2.92 -12.43 12.88
N CYS A 364 -4.19 -12.70 12.59
CA CYS A 364 -5.12 -13.26 13.59
C CYS A 364 -4.60 -14.58 14.15
N LEU A 365 -4.18 -15.52 13.29
CA LEU A 365 -3.62 -16.80 13.73
C LEU A 365 -2.35 -16.64 14.58
N LEU A 366 -1.46 -15.74 14.17
CA LEU A 366 -0.24 -15.47 14.92
C LEU A 366 -0.54 -14.88 16.31
N TYR A 367 -1.46 -13.88 16.39
CA TYR A 367 -1.85 -13.29 17.67
C TYR A 367 -2.57 -14.29 18.57
N MET A 368 -3.41 -15.17 18.04
CA MET A 368 -4.03 -16.25 18.82
C MET A 368 -3.00 -17.24 19.35
N SER A 369 -2.04 -17.65 18.51
CA SER A 369 -0.96 -18.55 18.93
C SER A 369 -0.04 -17.94 20.00
N LEU A 370 0.10 -16.62 20.05
CA LEU A 370 0.92 -15.90 21.02
C LEU A 370 0.16 -15.53 22.31
N ASN A 371 -1.18 -15.54 22.26
CA ASN A 371 -2.04 -15.10 23.38
C ASN A 371 -3.10 -16.16 23.71
N PRO A 372 -2.71 -17.30 24.32
CA PRO A 372 -3.63 -18.40 24.62
C PRO A 372 -4.85 -17.98 25.46
N ASN A 373 -4.67 -17.06 26.39
CA ASN A 373 -5.77 -16.55 27.23
C ASN A 373 -6.84 -15.79 26.42
N VAL A 374 -6.43 -15.10 25.34
CA VAL A 374 -7.38 -14.42 24.44
C VAL A 374 -8.05 -15.44 23.56
N GLN A 375 -7.29 -16.41 23.04
CA GLN A 375 -7.83 -17.51 22.25
C GLN A 375 -8.88 -18.31 23.03
N GLU A 376 -8.63 -18.59 24.31
CA GLU A 376 -9.59 -19.29 25.17
C GLU A 376 -10.91 -18.52 25.30
N LYS A 377 -10.86 -17.23 25.56
CA LYS A 377 -12.09 -16.41 25.63
C LYS A 377 -12.87 -16.37 24.30
N VAL A 378 -12.15 -16.37 23.17
CA VAL A 378 -12.78 -16.50 21.86
C VAL A 378 -13.46 -17.87 21.72
N HIS A 379 -12.82 -18.94 22.18
CA HIS A 379 -13.38 -20.28 22.22
C HIS A 379 -14.63 -20.37 23.11
N GLU A 380 -14.60 -19.79 24.31
CA GLU A 380 -15.75 -19.74 25.22
C GLU A 380 -16.95 -19.01 24.60
N GLU A 381 -16.68 -17.90 23.89
CA GLU A 381 -17.75 -17.16 23.21
C GLU A 381 -18.33 -17.95 22.04
N ILE A 382 -17.50 -18.62 21.23
CA ILE A 382 -17.94 -19.49 20.14
C ILE A 382 -18.79 -20.63 20.68
N GLU A 383 -18.34 -21.32 21.74
CA GLU A 383 -19.07 -22.44 22.34
C GLU A 383 -20.44 -21.99 22.85
N ARG A 384 -20.51 -20.84 23.51
CA ARG A 384 -21.75 -20.26 24.05
C ARG A 384 -22.75 -19.87 22.96
N VAL A 385 -22.28 -19.31 21.83
CA VAL A 385 -23.18 -18.72 20.80
C VAL A 385 -23.49 -19.71 19.69
N ILE A 386 -22.50 -20.49 19.27
CA ILE A 386 -22.59 -21.35 18.08
C ILE A 386 -22.61 -22.82 18.49
N GLY A 387 -21.78 -23.20 19.47
CA GLY A 387 -21.53 -24.61 19.83
C GLY A 387 -20.67 -25.35 18.80
N ALA A 388 -20.61 -26.66 18.92
CA ALA A 388 -19.78 -27.52 18.06
C ALA A 388 -20.48 -28.01 16.78
N ASN A 389 -21.83 -27.97 16.72
CA ASN A 389 -22.62 -28.74 15.76
C ASN A 389 -23.06 -27.99 14.50
N ARG A 390 -22.94 -26.67 14.46
CA ARG A 390 -23.30 -25.87 13.29
C ARG A 390 -22.15 -24.96 12.84
N ALA A 391 -22.16 -24.60 11.59
CA ALA A 391 -21.25 -23.59 11.07
C ALA A 391 -21.61 -22.19 11.61
N PRO A 392 -20.61 -21.28 11.74
CA PRO A 392 -20.87 -19.89 12.06
C PRO A 392 -21.67 -19.19 10.96
N SER A 393 -22.49 -18.20 11.37
CA SER A 393 -23.22 -17.31 10.47
C SER A 393 -22.90 -15.85 10.78
N LEU A 394 -23.05 -14.98 9.79
CA LEU A 394 -22.94 -13.52 9.99
C LEU A 394 -23.97 -12.98 10.98
N THR A 395 -25.08 -13.69 11.18
CA THR A 395 -26.09 -13.33 12.20
C THR A 395 -25.59 -13.54 13.63
N ASP A 396 -24.59 -14.43 13.83
CA ASP A 396 -23.99 -14.67 15.14
C ASP A 396 -23.11 -13.50 15.61
N LYS A 397 -22.60 -12.73 14.67
CA LYS A 397 -21.64 -11.64 14.90
C LYS A 397 -22.09 -10.66 16.00
N ALA A 398 -23.37 -10.33 16.04
CA ALA A 398 -23.93 -9.42 17.03
C ALA A 398 -23.89 -9.99 18.48
N GLN A 399 -23.77 -11.31 18.61
CA GLN A 399 -23.71 -12.01 19.89
C GLN A 399 -22.28 -12.40 20.28
N MET A 400 -21.29 -12.01 19.46
CA MET A 400 -19.88 -12.34 19.60
C MET A 400 -18.98 -11.08 19.70
N PRO A 401 -19.28 -10.16 20.65
CA PRO A 401 -18.57 -8.89 20.74
C PRO A 401 -17.07 -9.04 21.07
N TYR A 402 -16.68 -10.04 21.90
CA TYR A 402 -15.28 -10.26 22.25
C TYR A 402 -14.46 -10.78 21.07
N THR A 403 -15.04 -11.68 20.28
CA THR A 403 -14.43 -12.20 19.05
C THR A 403 -14.25 -11.09 18.02
N GLU A 404 -15.26 -10.26 17.82
CA GLU A 404 -15.16 -9.09 16.92
C GLU A 404 -14.14 -8.08 17.42
N ALA A 405 -14.13 -7.77 18.73
CA ALA A 405 -13.13 -6.91 19.36
C ALA A 405 -11.71 -7.45 19.17
N THR A 406 -11.53 -8.78 19.21
CA THR A 406 -10.25 -9.44 18.97
C THR A 406 -9.77 -9.25 17.53
N ILE A 407 -10.64 -9.43 16.53
CA ILE A 407 -10.32 -9.16 15.12
C ILE A 407 -9.97 -7.67 14.92
N MET A 408 -10.76 -6.77 15.50
CA MET A 408 -10.51 -5.32 15.40
C MET A 408 -9.17 -4.93 16.04
N GLU A 409 -8.80 -5.52 17.16
CA GLU A 409 -7.53 -5.22 17.83
C GLU A 409 -6.33 -5.74 17.03
N VAL A 410 -6.43 -6.92 16.40
CA VAL A 410 -5.42 -7.38 15.46
C VAL A 410 -5.30 -6.40 14.29
N GLN A 411 -6.41 -5.98 13.69
CA GLN A 411 -6.40 -5.00 12.59
C GLN A 411 -5.80 -3.65 13.00
N ARG A 412 -6.06 -3.19 14.23
CA ARG A 412 -5.47 -1.96 14.77
C ARG A 412 -3.95 -2.05 14.87
N LEU A 413 -3.44 -3.15 15.44
CA LEU A 413 -2.01 -3.34 15.64
C LEU A 413 -1.25 -3.63 14.34
N THR A 414 -1.87 -4.31 13.40
CA THR A 414 -1.17 -4.75 12.19
C THR A 414 -1.40 -3.84 10.98
N VAL A 415 -2.50 -3.12 10.93
CA VAL A 415 -2.92 -2.25 9.80
C VAL A 415 -2.33 -2.70 8.48
N VAL A 416 -2.97 -3.66 7.83
CA VAL A 416 -2.40 -4.40 6.68
C VAL A 416 -1.95 -3.49 5.53
N VAL A 417 -2.55 -2.30 5.37
CA VAL A 417 -2.08 -1.27 4.44
C VAL A 417 -1.67 -0.02 5.23
N PRO A 418 -0.50 -0.04 5.90
CA PRO A 418 -0.16 0.91 6.96
C PRO A 418 0.05 2.36 6.48
N LEU A 419 0.39 2.57 5.22
CA LEU A 419 0.58 3.89 4.60
C LEU A 419 -0.56 4.26 3.64
N ALA A 420 -1.66 3.51 3.64
CA ALA A 420 -2.71 3.58 2.64
C ALA A 420 -2.15 3.42 1.20
N ILE A 421 -2.99 3.60 0.18
CA ILE A 421 -2.50 3.79 -1.19
C ILE A 421 -2.25 5.30 -1.36
N PRO A 422 -1.07 5.73 -1.85
CA PRO A 422 -0.74 7.15 -1.94
C PRO A 422 -1.79 7.96 -2.69
N HIS A 423 -2.08 9.17 -2.17
CA HIS A 423 -2.95 10.15 -2.80
C HIS A 423 -2.12 11.25 -3.46
N MET A 424 -2.75 12.11 -4.26
CA MET A 424 -2.15 13.30 -4.84
C MET A 424 -3.14 14.45 -4.83
N THR A 425 -2.64 15.67 -4.62
CA THR A 425 -3.47 16.88 -4.72
C THR A 425 -3.71 17.27 -6.18
N SER A 426 -4.98 17.49 -6.52
CA SER A 426 -5.41 17.92 -7.88
C SER A 426 -5.23 19.43 -8.11
N GLU A 427 -5.15 20.22 -7.05
CA GLU A 427 -4.94 21.67 -7.08
C GLU A 427 -4.16 22.17 -5.86
N ASN A 428 -3.82 23.46 -5.83
CA ASN A 428 -3.20 24.07 -4.66
C ASN A 428 -4.24 24.22 -3.55
N THR A 429 -3.87 23.86 -2.32
CA THR A 429 -4.76 23.97 -1.17
C THR A 429 -3.99 24.30 0.10
N VAL A 430 -4.72 24.47 1.20
CA VAL A 430 -4.18 24.66 2.55
C VAL A 430 -4.70 23.54 3.45
N LEU A 431 -3.80 22.94 4.22
CA LEU A 431 -4.13 21.92 5.21
C LEU A 431 -3.50 22.32 6.55
N GLN A 432 -4.34 22.59 7.56
CA GLN A 432 -3.91 23.04 8.89
C GLN A 432 -2.87 24.20 8.86
N GLY A 433 -3.11 25.19 7.98
CA GLY A 433 -2.23 26.35 7.83
C GLY A 433 -1.00 26.14 6.94
N TYR A 434 -0.74 24.92 6.49
CA TYR A 434 0.34 24.65 5.54
C TYR A 434 -0.14 24.73 4.09
N THR A 435 0.66 25.34 3.24
CA THR A 435 0.41 25.37 1.79
C THR A 435 0.78 24.00 1.19
N ILE A 436 -0.18 23.36 0.54
CA ILE A 436 0.00 22.08 -0.17
C ILE A 436 -0.15 22.35 -1.67
N PRO A 437 0.94 22.38 -2.44
CA PRO A 437 0.88 22.61 -3.89
C PRO A 437 0.18 21.48 -4.64
N LYS A 438 -0.41 21.79 -5.79
CA LYS A 438 -0.88 20.81 -6.76
C LYS A 438 0.21 19.78 -7.09
N GLY A 439 -0.15 18.51 -7.21
CA GLY A 439 0.79 17.42 -7.53
C GLY A 439 1.63 16.95 -6.35
N THR A 440 1.26 17.36 -5.12
CA THR A 440 1.90 16.83 -3.90
C THR A 440 1.41 15.43 -3.61
N LEU A 441 2.34 14.49 -3.37
CA LEU A 441 2.01 13.16 -2.89
C LEU A 441 1.59 13.24 -1.42
N ILE A 442 0.50 12.59 -1.09
CA ILE A 442 -0.03 12.52 0.28
C ILE A 442 0.04 11.07 0.74
N LEU A 443 0.69 10.85 1.88
CA LEU A 443 0.81 9.55 2.54
C LEU A 443 0.08 9.58 3.88
N PRO A 444 -1.16 9.06 3.94
CA PRO A 444 -1.83 8.84 5.22
C PRO A 444 -1.14 7.69 5.97
N ASN A 445 -0.48 7.98 7.08
CA ASN A 445 0.14 6.95 7.91
C ASN A 445 -0.89 6.36 8.87
N LEU A 446 -1.73 5.44 8.37
CA LEU A 446 -2.78 4.78 9.14
C LEU A 446 -2.21 4.01 10.33
N TRP A 447 -1.00 3.45 10.20
CA TRP A 447 -0.30 2.77 11.29
C TRP A 447 -0.05 3.72 12.47
N SER A 448 0.30 4.98 12.19
CA SER A 448 0.50 6.01 13.22
C SER A 448 -0.82 6.40 13.89
N VAL A 449 -1.89 6.59 13.10
CA VAL A 449 -3.24 6.88 13.61
C VAL A 449 -3.72 5.81 14.60
N HIS A 450 -3.49 4.53 14.30
CA HIS A 450 -3.89 3.42 15.15
C HIS A 450 -2.97 3.20 16.36
N ARG A 451 -1.92 4.00 16.51
CA ARG A 451 -0.97 3.98 17.64
C ARG A 451 -0.80 5.32 18.33
N ASP A 452 -1.66 6.28 18.01
CA ASP A 452 -1.64 7.59 18.66
C ASP A 452 -2.00 7.44 20.15
N PRO A 453 -1.07 7.74 21.08
CA PRO A 453 -1.33 7.59 22.51
C PRO A 453 -2.39 8.54 23.05
N ALA A 454 -2.72 9.62 22.32
CA ALA A 454 -3.83 10.51 22.65
C ALA A 454 -5.21 9.85 22.45
N ILE A 455 -5.28 8.81 21.60
CA ILE A 455 -6.51 8.11 21.24
C ILE A 455 -6.53 6.70 21.83
N TRP A 456 -5.39 6.02 21.82
CA TRP A 456 -5.28 4.62 22.20
C TRP A 456 -4.42 4.47 23.46
N GLU A 457 -5.04 4.11 24.57
CA GLU A 457 -4.32 3.79 25.80
C GLU A 457 -3.40 2.57 25.56
N LYS A 458 -2.13 2.65 25.99
CA LYS A 458 -1.12 1.60 25.80
C LYS A 458 -1.14 1.05 24.36
N PRO A 459 -0.83 1.90 23.36
CA PRO A 459 -1.10 1.62 21.95
C PRO A 459 -0.36 0.41 21.39
N GLU A 460 0.73 -0.03 22.02
CA GLU A 460 1.52 -1.20 21.57
C GLU A 460 1.02 -2.53 22.17
N ASP A 461 0.16 -2.49 23.20
CA ASP A 461 -0.36 -3.68 23.85
C ASP A 461 -1.52 -4.28 23.05
N PHE A 462 -1.53 -5.61 22.94
CA PHE A 462 -2.65 -6.36 22.38
C PHE A 462 -3.73 -6.53 23.45
N TYR A 463 -4.80 -5.76 23.32
CA TYR A 463 -5.86 -5.69 24.33
C TYR A 463 -7.26 -5.53 23.70
N PRO A 464 -7.93 -6.64 23.33
CA PRO A 464 -9.25 -6.63 22.70
C PRO A 464 -10.31 -5.80 23.43
N ASN A 465 -10.29 -5.79 24.77
CA ASN A 465 -11.29 -5.09 25.58
C ASN A 465 -11.31 -3.57 25.34
N ARG A 466 -10.30 -2.98 24.66
CA ARG A 466 -10.35 -1.55 24.27
C ARG A 466 -11.49 -1.21 23.32
N PHE A 467 -12.06 -2.21 22.66
CA PHE A 467 -13.22 -2.11 21.79
C PHE A 467 -14.54 -2.50 22.46
N LEU A 468 -14.52 -2.77 23.76
CA LEU A 468 -15.69 -3.13 24.54
C LEU A 468 -16.00 -2.07 25.61
N ASP A 469 -17.28 -1.86 25.88
CA ASP A 469 -17.75 -1.09 27.01
C ASP A 469 -17.77 -1.93 28.30
N ASP A 470 -18.20 -1.32 29.40
CA ASP A 470 -18.28 -1.98 30.72
C ASP A 470 -19.33 -3.12 30.74
N GLN A 471 -20.26 -3.17 29.78
CA GLN A 471 -21.23 -4.25 29.60
C GLN A 471 -20.75 -5.32 28.61
N GLY A 472 -19.52 -5.20 28.11
CA GLY A 472 -18.95 -6.13 27.13
C GLY A 472 -19.50 -5.98 25.71
N GLN A 473 -20.16 -4.85 25.38
CA GLN A 473 -20.65 -4.56 24.04
C GLN A 473 -19.61 -3.79 23.22
N LEU A 474 -19.66 -3.94 21.90
CA LEU A 474 -18.73 -3.26 20.99
C LEU A 474 -18.91 -1.74 20.98
N ILE A 475 -17.80 -1.03 21.18
CA ILE A 475 -17.72 0.43 21.03
C ILE A 475 -17.30 0.77 19.59
N LYS A 476 -18.09 1.57 18.90
CA LYS A 476 -17.72 2.12 17.62
C LYS A 476 -16.76 3.31 17.81
N LYS A 477 -15.52 3.17 17.35
CA LYS A 477 -14.51 4.25 17.39
C LYS A 477 -14.32 4.83 15.98
N GLU A 478 -14.62 6.13 15.81
CA GLU A 478 -14.45 6.83 14.53
C GLU A 478 -12.98 6.82 14.06
N THR A 479 -12.06 6.79 15.02
CA THR A 479 -10.61 6.76 14.77
C THR A 479 -10.08 5.38 14.33
N PHE A 480 -10.92 4.34 14.36
CA PHE A 480 -10.58 3.02 13.85
C PHE A 480 -10.85 2.95 12.34
N ILE A 481 -9.81 3.17 11.54
CA ILE A 481 -9.89 3.35 10.08
C ILE A 481 -8.96 2.39 9.30
N PRO A 482 -8.96 1.07 9.57
CA PRO A 482 -8.07 0.13 8.87
C PRO A 482 -8.34 0.02 7.38
N PHE A 483 -9.53 0.40 6.93
CA PHE A 483 -9.97 0.43 5.53
C PHE A 483 -9.83 1.81 4.86
N GLY A 484 -9.20 2.77 5.54
CA GLY A 484 -9.14 4.16 5.11
C GLY A 484 -10.46 4.91 5.29
N ILE A 485 -10.50 6.15 4.80
CA ILE A 485 -11.70 7.01 4.83
C ILE A 485 -11.80 7.86 3.55
N GLY A 486 -12.93 8.50 3.34
CA GLY A 486 -13.17 9.40 2.22
C GLY A 486 -13.54 8.69 0.92
N LYS A 487 -13.36 9.35 -0.21
CA LYS A 487 -13.81 8.85 -1.53
C LYS A 487 -13.07 7.61 -2.02
N ARG A 488 -11.87 7.38 -1.52
CA ARG A 488 -11.03 6.21 -1.82
C ARG A 488 -11.08 5.14 -0.71
N VAL A 489 -12.06 5.19 0.19
CA VAL A 489 -12.29 4.13 1.19
C VAL A 489 -12.36 2.76 0.51
N CYS A 490 -11.90 1.72 1.18
CA CYS A 490 -11.85 0.36 0.64
C CYS A 490 -13.23 -0.08 0.10
N MET A 491 -13.26 -0.49 -1.16
CA MET A 491 -14.49 -0.94 -1.82
C MET A 491 -14.90 -2.34 -1.31
N GLY A 492 -13.91 -3.16 -0.92
CA GLY A 492 -14.10 -4.50 -0.40
C GLY A 492 -14.26 -4.58 1.13
N GLU A 493 -14.45 -3.47 1.84
CA GLU A 493 -14.52 -3.46 3.32
C GLU A 493 -15.55 -4.46 3.86
N GLN A 494 -16.75 -4.50 3.27
CA GLN A 494 -17.79 -5.41 3.73
C GLN A 494 -17.42 -6.88 3.46
N LEU A 495 -16.83 -7.17 2.31
CA LEU A 495 -16.34 -8.52 1.98
C LEU A 495 -15.26 -8.96 2.98
N ALA A 496 -14.26 -8.10 3.20
CA ALA A 496 -13.18 -8.41 4.14
C ALA A 496 -13.69 -8.66 5.57
N LYS A 497 -14.67 -7.86 6.03
CA LYS A 497 -15.30 -8.08 7.35
C LYS A 497 -16.06 -9.40 7.44
N MET A 498 -16.75 -9.80 6.37
CA MET A 498 -17.45 -11.08 6.30
C MET A 498 -16.45 -12.25 6.29
N GLU A 499 -15.46 -12.19 5.43
CA GLU A 499 -14.42 -13.22 5.33
C GLU A 499 -13.62 -13.37 6.62
N LEU A 500 -13.16 -12.25 7.19
CA LEU A 500 -12.41 -12.27 8.45
C LEU A 500 -13.23 -12.90 9.56
N PHE A 501 -14.48 -12.49 9.73
CA PHE A 501 -15.34 -13.05 10.78
C PHE A 501 -15.60 -14.53 10.56
N LEU A 502 -16.14 -14.92 9.41
CA LEU A 502 -16.53 -16.32 9.16
C LEU A 502 -15.33 -17.28 9.16
N MET A 503 -14.23 -16.91 8.49
CA MET A 503 -13.02 -17.74 8.46
C MET A 503 -12.34 -17.82 9.83
N PHE A 504 -12.19 -16.69 10.54
CA PHE A 504 -11.59 -16.67 11.87
C PHE A 504 -12.39 -17.50 12.86
N VAL A 505 -13.72 -17.32 12.92
CA VAL A 505 -14.59 -18.07 13.82
C VAL A 505 -14.58 -19.57 13.47
N SER A 506 -14.64 -19.91 12.17
CA SER A 506 -14.58 -21.31 11.73
C SER A 506 -13.24 -21.99 12.08
N LEU A 507 -12.13 -21.25 11.97
CA LEU A 507 -10.80 -21.72 12.37
C LEU A 507 -10.74 -21.95 13.88
N MET A 508 -11.20 -20.99 14.69
CA MET A 508 -11.23 -21.09 16.15
C MET A 508 -12.22 -22.16 16.64
N GLN A 509 -13.35 -22.35 15.96
CA GLN A 509 -14.30 -23.43 16.28
C GLN A 509 -13.69 -24.81 16.05
N SER A 510 -12.84 -24.97 15.06
CA SER A 510 -12.30 -26.27 14.64
C SER A 510 -10.97 -26.62 15.29
N PHE A 511 -10.18 -25.62 15.67
CA PHE A 511 -8.79 -25.81 16.09
C PHE A 511 -8.39 -24.86 17.22
N THR A 512 -7.46 -25.33 18.06
CA THR A 512 -6.62 -24.49 18.92
C THR A 512 -5.26 -24.36 18.25
N PHE A 513 -4.78 -23.13 18.09
CA PHE A 513 -3.51 -22.81 17.44
C PHE A 513 -2.42 -22.51 18.48
N ALA A 514 -1.23 -23.05 18.26
CA ALA A 514 -0.06 -22.76 19.08
C ALA A 514 1.20 -22.61 18.19
N LEU A 515 2.21 -21.92 18.69
CA LEU A 515 3.53 -21.96 18.07
C LEU A 515 4.22 -23.27 18.46
N PRO A 516 5.05 -23.87 17.58
CA PRO A 516 5.85 -25.05 17.92
C PRO A 516 6.75 -24.75 19.14
N LYS A 517 6.88 -25.70 20.06
CA LYS A 517 7.55 -25.54 21.37
C LYS A 517 8.97 -24.98 21.25
N ASP A 518 9.73 -25.41 20.23
CA ASP A 518 11.12 -25.02 20.03
C ASP A 518 11.30 -23.87 19.03
N SER A 519 10.21 -23.24 18.59
CA SER A 519 10.28 -22.13 17.63
C SER A 519 10.61 -20.82 18.33
N LYS A 520 11.47 -19.99 17.67
CA LYS A 520 11.65 -18.60 18.10
C LYS A 520 10.34 -17.84 17.87
N LYS A 521 9.96 -17.00 18.83
CA LYS A 521 8.80 -16.11 18.66
C LYS A 521 8.99 -15.25 17.41
N PRO A 522 8.03 -15.25 16.47
CA PRO A 522 8.10 -14.40 15.29
C PRO A 522 8.12 -12.91 15.66
N LEU A 523 8.85 -12.12 14.86
CA LEU A 523 8.88 -10.68 15.04
C LEU A 523 7.52 -10.08 14.64
N LEU A 524 6.94 -9.24 15.52
CA LEU A 524 5.67 -8.56 15.28
C LEU A 524 5.80 -7.26 14.47
N THR A 525 7.03 -6.91 14.04
CA THR A 525 7.27 -5.76 13.14
C THR A 525 6.67 -5.95 11.76
N GLY A 526 6.46 -7.19 11.34
CA GLY A 526 5.97 -7.55 10.02
C GLY A 526 6.99 -7.30 8.89
N ARG A 527 6.72 -7.87 7.73
CA ARG A 527 7.43 -7.60 6.48
C ARG A 527 6.62 -6.56 5.70
N PHE A 528 7.24 -5.41 5.48
CA PHE A 528 6.61 -4.35 4.71
C PHE A 528 6.71 -4.67 3.21
N GLY A 529 5.55 -4.75 2.59
CA GLY A 529 5.32 -4.78 1.16
C GLY A 529 4.32 -3.69 0.77
N LEU A 530 3.53 -3.89 -0.26
CA LEU A 530 2.32 -3.08 -0.45
C LEU A 530 1.39 -3.28 0.77
N THR A 531 1.38 -4.48 1.30
CA THR A 531 0.74 -4.86 2.57
C THR A 531 1.78 -5.19 3.64
N LEU A 532 1.38 -5.15 4.89
CA LEU A 532 2.18 -5.57 6.05
C LEU A 532 1.86 -7.03 6.37
N ALA A 533 2.71 -7.93 5.89
CA ALA A 533 2.60 -9.35 6.16
C ALA A 533 3.34 -9.76 7.43
N PRO A 534 2.90 -10.78 8.19
CA PRO A 534 3.71 -11.35 9.24
C PRO A 534 5.00 -11.97 8.67
N HIS A 535 6.04 -12.06 9.49
CA HIS A 535 7.20 -12.90 9.13
C HIS A 535 6.74 -14.36 9.01
N PRO A 536 7.36 -15.17 8.14
CA PRO A 536 7.01 -16.59 8.03
C PRO A 536 7.04 -17.27 9.40
N PHE A 537 5.99 -18.00 9.72
CA PHE A 537 5.86 -18.73 10.96
C PHE A 537 5.15 -20.07 10.72
N ASN A 538 5.45 -21.02 11.58
CA ASN A 538 4.72 -22.28 11.63
C ASN A 538 3.76 -22.29 12.83
N VAL A 539 2.68 -23.02 12.68
CA VAL A 539 1.73 -23.30 13.76
C VAL A 539 1.57 -24.79 13.93
N THR A 540 1.22 -25.22 15.13
CA THR A 540 0.65 -26.53 15.42
C THR A 540 -0.83 -26.36 15.72
N ILE A 541 -1.64 -27.36 15.40
CA ILE A 541 -3.07 -27.38 15.67
C ILE A 541 -3.45 -28.56 16.54
N SER A 542 -4.39 -28.37 17.46
CA SER A 542 -5.14 -29.42 18.11
C SER A 542 -6.62 -29.29 17.76
N ARG A 543 -7.30 -30.42 17.53
CA ARG A 543 -8.75 -30.43 17.21
C ARG A 543 -9.56 -30.09 18.44
N ARG A 544 -10.63 -29.36 18.24
CA ARG A 544 -11.66 -29.09 19.22
C ARG A 544 -12.88 -29.96 19.01
#